data_2b5ccd5db65fa26e1a4f06631b9b8a2c
#
_entry.id   2b5ccd5db65fa26e1a4f06631b9b8a2c
#
_cell.length_a   1.000
_cell.length_b   1.000
_cell.length_c   1.000
_cell.angle_alpha   90.00
_cell.angle_beta   90.00
_cell.angle_gamma   90.00
#
_symmetry.space_group_name_H-M   'P 1'
#
loop_
_entity.id
_entity.type
_entity.pdbx_description
1 polymer ?
#
loop_
_entity_poly.entity_id
_entity_poly.type
_entity_poly.pdbx_seq_one_letter_code
_entity_poly.pdbx_strand_id
1 'polypeptide(L)'
;MFTHILKVIIFGMASIYGIGNPLIDYLCSVNDEDLHNLGLNKGIMLLIDAKKQAEIIEYTKGREIKYSCGGSCPNTMVTLCSLGIKTTLAGGVGNDKLGEMYRKKLQESGVKDECVYKDAVTGTSIILISDDKERTMNTYLGANRLFDSSDINEESAKKSDIFYFTGYMWDTEPQQRAVKKVLDIFKNEGKTIAFDLADPFAVGRYRQTFLSLIKEYCDIVFANSEEARFLFDNYDAYECCKSMGKLCPIAIVKNGKKGSYISKDRTIYRIPLYGNSNPVDTTGAGDTYAAGFLYGYVKGYDIETCGNIASYLAGEIISQLGAQFSQDQLDKIKKKLEIK
;
A
#
# COMPACT_ATOMS: atom_id res chain seq x y z
N MET A 1 9.94 -18.40 -25.50
CA MET A 1 10.71 -19.27 -24.60
C MET A 1 11.25 -18.37 -23.49
N PHE A 2 10.52 -18.24 -22.38
CA PHE A 2 10.91 -17.36 -21.27
C PHE A 2 11.84 -18.16 -20.37
N THR A 3 13.11 -17.84 -20.39
CA THR A 3 14.10 -18.29 -19.40
C THR A 3 13.79 -17.59 -18.08
N HIS A 4 13.01 -18.24 -17.20
CA HIS A 4 12.95 -17.85 -15.80
C HIS A 4 14.32 -18.15 -15.17
N ILE A 5 15.14 -17.12 -15.07
CA ILE A 5 16.29 -17.16 -14.19
C ILE A 5 15.73 -17.32 -12.79
N LEU A 6 16.09 -18.42 -12.11
CA LEU A 6 15.76 -18.60 -10.67
C LEU A 6 16.39 -17.41 -9.92
N LYS A 7 15.53 -16.48 -9.49
CA LYS A 7 15.95 -15.37 -8.63
C LYS A 7 16.33 -15.96 -7.27
N VAL A 8 17.60 -15.94 -6.93
CA VAL A 8 18.10 -16.45 -5.66
C VAL A 8 17.85 -15.37 -4.60
N ILE A 9 16.79 -15.51 -3.84
CA ILE A 9 16.60 -14.75 -2.62
C ILE A 9 17.38 -15.48 -1.53
N ILE A 10 18.30 -14.79 -0.85
CA ILE A 10 18.95 -15.31 0.36
C ILE A 10 17.91 -15.23 1.47
N PHE A 11 17.22 -16.35 1.71
CA PHE A 11 16.13 -16.44 2.66
C PHE A 11 16.55 -15.97 4.06
N GLY A 12 15.75 -15.08 4.65
CA GLY A 12 15.93 -14.60 6.02
C GLY A 12 16.68 -13.28 6.21
N MET A 13 17.34 -12.74 5.17
CA MET A 13 18.07 -11.46 5.24
C MET A 13 17.62 -10.46 4.17
N ALA A 14 16.61 -10.79 3.36
CA ALA A 14 16.14 -9.94 2.27
C ALA A 14 15.58 -8.61 2.79
N SER A 15 15.86 -7.55 2.03
CA SER A 15 15.42 -6.18 2.29
C SER A 15 14.45 -5.69 1.20
N ILE A 16 13.53 -4.81 1.59
CA ILE A 16 12.50 -4.29 0.69
C ILE A 16 12.64 -2.78 0.55
N TYR A 17 12.71 -2.30 -0.68
CA TYR A 17 12.69 -0.89 -1.05
C TYR A 17 11.29 -0.50 -1.49
N GLY A 18 10.66 0.44 -0.80
CA GLY A 18 9.33 0.95 -1.12
C GLY A 18 9.37 2.37 -1.68
N ILE A 19 8.57 2.63 -2.71
CA ILE A 19 8.25 3.99 -3.14
C ILE A 19 6.76 4.21 -2.92
N GLY A 20 6.41 5.26 -2.18
CA GLY A 20 5.03 5.55 -1.87
C GLY A 20 4.75 7.02 -1.54
N ASN A 21 3.51 7.29 -1.21
CA ASN A 21 3.04 8.61 -0.78
C ASN A 21 3.04 8.68 0.75
N PRO A 22 4.03 9.33 1.41
CA PRO A 22 3.92 9.74 2.80
C PRO A 22 2.73 10.70 2.99
N LEU A 23 1.71 10.26 3.70
CA LEU A 23 0.51 11.04 3.96
C LEU A 23 0.26 11.17 5.46
N ILE A 24 -0.22 12.32 5.88
CA ILE A 24 -0.78 12.49 7.21
C ILE A 24 -2.30 12.31 7.12
N ASP A 25 -2.81 11.32 7.82
CA ASP A 25 -4.24 11.17 8.02
C ASP A 25 -4.73 12.19 9.03
N TYR A 26 -5.69 13.00 8.63
CA TYR A 26 -6.37 14.02 9.40
C TYR A 26 -7.79 13.50 9.68
N LEU A 27 -8.03 12.98 10.88
CA LEU A 27 -9.32 12.40 11.23
C LEU A 27 -10.17 13.40 12.01
N CYS A 28 -11.39 13.63 11.52
CA CYS A 28 -12.35 14.53 12.15
C CYS A 28 -13.75 13.92 12.12
N SER A 29 -14.47 13.98 13.26
CA SER A 29 -15.89 13.62 13.31
C SER A 29 -16.75 14.74 12.75
N VAL A 30 -17.71 14.38 11.90
CA VAL A 30 -18.64 15.30 11.21
C VAL A 30 -20.04 14.68 11.17
N ASN A 31 -21.04 15.48 10.84
CA ASN A 31 -22.37 14.99 10.49
C ASN A 31 -22.63 15.08 8.98
N ASP A 32 -23.77 14.59 8.51
CA ASP A 32 -24.12 14.60 7.09
C ASP A 32 -24.31 16.02 6.52
N GLU A 33 -24.78 16.98 7.34
CA GLU A 33 -24.91 18.39 6.96
C GLU A 33 -23.54 19.03 6.70
N ASP A 34 -22.53 18.69 7.49
CA ASP A 34 -21.15 19.14 7.27
C ASP A 34 -20.63 18.69 5.90
N LEU A 35 -20.88 17.42 5.52
CA LEU A 35 -20.46 16.88 4.22
C LEU A 35 -21.18 17.61 3.08
N HIS A 36 -22.48 17.88 3.25
CA HIS A 36 -23.27 18.64 2.28
C HIS A 36 -22.75 20.07 2.12
N ASN A 37 -22.48 20.77 3.25
CA ASN A 37 -21.94 22.14 3.23
C ASN A 37 -20.57 22.23 2.56
N LEU A 38 -19.75 21.18 2.70
CA LEU A 38 -18.48 21.06 2.02
C LEU A 38 -18.60 20.56 0.57
N GLY A 39 -19.80 20.22 0.10
CA GLY A 39 -20.00 19.67 -1.25
C GLY A 39 -19.29 18.34 -1.46
N LEU A 40 -19.19 17.50 -0.42
CA LEU A 40 -18.51 16.22 -0.46
C LEU A 40 -19.51 15.06 -0.58
N ASN A 41 -19.16 14.06 -1.36
CA ASN A 41 -19.94 12.84 -1.48
C ASN A 41 -19.51 11.85 -0.38
N LYS A 42 -20.47 11.48 0.47
CA LYS A 42 -20.24 10.56 1.59
C LYS A 42 -19.72 9.19 1.12
N GLY A 43 -18.79 8.63 1.87
CA GLY A 43 -18.33 7.25 1.70
C GLY A 43 -17.33 7.02 0.55
N ILE A 44 -16.88 8.07 -0.15
CA ILE A 44 -15.93 7.93 -1.25
C ILE A 44 -14.57 8.56 -0.95
N MET A 45 -13.54 8.10 -1.68
CA MET A 45 -12.23 8.73 -1.69
C MET A 45 -12.08 9.60 -2.94
N LEU A 46 -11.68 10.87 -2.74
CA LEU A 46 -11.39 11.80 -3.81
C LEU A 46 -9.99 12.40 -3.66
N LEU A 47 -9.32 12.57 -4.79
CA LEU A 47 -8.15 13.46 -4.87
C LEU A 47 -8.65 14.90 -4.95
N ILE A 48 -8.16 15.74 -4.04
CA ILE A 48 -8.49 17.15 -3.95
C ILE A 48 -7.28 18.05 -4.22
N ASP A 49 -7.52 19.30 -4.54
CA ASP A 49 -6.49 20.33 -4.67
C ASP A 49 -6.21 21.04 -3.33
N ALA A 50 -5.18 21.89 -3.32
CA ALA A 50 -4.80 22.65 -2.14
C ALA A 50 -5.89 23.60 -1.64
N LYS A 51 -6.72 24.13 -2.54
CA LYS A 51 -7.84 25.03 -2.19
C LYS A 51 -8.91 24.28 -1.40
N LYS A 52 -9.30 23.10 -1.90
CA LYS A 52 -10.29 22.25 -1.23
C LYS A 52 -9.77 21.70 0.10
N GLN A 53 -8.49 21.34 0.19
CA GLN A 53 -7.84 20.97 1.44
C GLN A 53 -7.96 22.11 2.47
N ALA A 54 -7.56 23.32 2.11
CA ALA A 54 -7.62 24.48 3.00
C ALA A 54 -9.06 24.80 3.44
N GLU A 55 -10.05 24.68 2.53
CA GLU A 55 -11.48 24.85 2.83
C GLU A 55 -11.93 23.85 3.91
N ILE A 56 -11.62 22.57 3.76
CA ILE A 56 -12.04 21.54 4.73
C ILE A 56 -11.34 21.76 6.08
N ILE A 57 -10.05 22.09 6.10
CA ILE A 57 -9.31 22.36 7.33
C ILE A 57 -9.89 23.57 8.07
N GLU A 58 -10.21 24.66 7.38
CA GLU A 58 -10.82 25.85 8.00
C GLU A 58 -12.23 25.55 8.52
N TYR A 59 -13.03 24.78 7.76
CA TYR A 59 -14.38 24.39 8.17
C TYR A 59 -14.36 23.52 9.46
N THR A 60 -13.37 22.66 9.60
CA THR A 60 -13.23 21.75 10.76
C THR A 60 -12.46 22.38 11.91
N LYS A 61 -12.04 23.62 11.80
CA LYS A 61 -11.30 24.37 12.83
C LYS A 61 -12.07 24.42 14.15
N GLY A 62 -11.36 24.09 15.25
CA GLY A 62 -11.95 24.04 16.58
C GLY A 62 -12.62 22.71 16.95
N ARG A 63 -12.67 21.75 16.05
CA ARG A 63 -13.08 20.36 16.34
C ARG A 63 -11.88 19.54 16.85
N GLU A 64 -12.16 18.42 17.49
CA GLU A 64 -11.12 17.45 17.84
C GLU A 64 -10.55 16.81 16.57
N ILE A 65 -9.25 16.95 16.35
CA ILE A 65 -8.53 16.39 15.22
C ILE A 65 -7.51 15.37 15.72
N LYS A 66 -7.52 14.18 15.11
CA LYS A 66 -6.47 13.17 15.35
C LYS A 66 -5.60 13.06 14.11
N TYR A 67 -4.27 13.08 14.33
CA TYR A 67 -3.29 12.90 13.27
C TYR A 67 -2.64 11.53 13.38
N SER A 68 -2.49 10.83 12.25
CA SER A 68 -1.70 9.62 12.15
C SER A 68 -0.90 9.60 10.85
N CYS A 69 0.21 8.86 10.84
CA CYS A 69 0.93 8.61 9.60
C CYS A 69 0.22 7.53 8.80
N GLY A 70 0.03 7.79 7.52
CA GLY A 70 -0.66 6.92 6.58
C GLY A 70 0.07 6.82 5.24
N GLY A 71 -0.65 6.36 4.24
CA GLY A 71 -0.15 6.03 2.91
C GLY A 71 -0.02 4.52 2.72
N SER A 72 -0.51 3.99 1.60
CA SER A 72 -0.61 2.55 1.36
C SER A 72 0.76 1.85 1.40
N CYS A 73 1.70 2.24 0.53
CA CYS A 73 3.06 1.68 0.57
C CYS A 73 3.74 1.90 1.94
N PRO A 74 3.71 3.09 2.57
CA PRO A 74 4.21 3.30 3.92
C PRO A 74 3.65 2.31 4.96
N ASN A 75 2.34 2.07 4.96
CA ASN A 75 1.71 1.12 5.89
C ASN A 75 2.29 -0.29 5.72
N THR A 76 2.44 -0.74 4.46
CA THR A 76 3.06 -2.03 4.14
C THR A 76 4.50 -2.09 4.66
N MET A 77 5.30 -1.02 4.45
CA MET A 77 6.71 -0.97 4.87
C MET A 77 6.85 -0.96 6.39
N VAL A 78 6.01 -0.21 7.11
CA VAL A 78 5.98 -0.19 8.58
C VAL A 78 5.58 -1.56 9.14
N THR A 79 4.56 -2.19 8.58
CA THR A 79 4.13 -3.55 8.99
C THR A 79 5.25 -4.57 8.77
N LEU A 80 5.91 -4.59 7.61
CA LEU A 80 7.05 -5.47 7.33
C LEU A 80 8.21 -5.24 8.30
N CYS A 81 8.53 -3.97 8.57
CA CYS A 81 9.58 -3.62 9.53
C CYS A 81 9.27 -4.14 10.93
N SER A 82 8.02 -3.99 11.38
CA SER A 82 7.57 -4.49 12.68
C SER A 82 7.65 -6.02 12.80
N LEU A 83 7.60 -6.74 11.68
CA LEU A 83 7.80 -8.19 11.58
C LEU A 83 9.28 -8.58 11.42
N GLY A 84 10.22 -7.63 11.51
CA GLY A 84 11.66 -7.88 11.46
C GLY A 84 12.27 -7.93 10.06
N ILE A 85 11.57 -7.46 9.03
CA ILE A 85 12.13 -7.30 7.68
C ILE A 85 12.77 -5.91 7.55
N LYS A 86 13.96 -5.84 6.97
CA LYS A 86 14.61 -4.56 6.67
C LYS A 86 13.85 -3.85 5.55
N THR A 87 13.34 -2.66 5.83
CA THR A 87 12.57 -1.87 4.87
C THR A 87 13.15 -0.46 4.71
N THR A 88 13.10 0.06 3.49
CA THR A 88 13.44 1.45 3.15
C THR A 88 12.23 2.08 2.47
N LEU A 89 11.84 3.27 2.87
CA LEU A 89 10.77 4.03 2.23
C LEU A 89 11.31 5.31 1.61
N ALA A 90 11.06 5.49 0.32
CA ALA A 90 11.30 6.72 -0.44
C ALA A 90 9.98 7.39 -0.83
N GLY A 91 9.93 8.71 -0.77
CA GLY A 91 8.76 9.52 -1.09
C GLY A 91 9.03 11.01 -0.84
N GLY A 92 8.03 11.85 -1.10
CA GLY A 92 8.15 13.30 -0.92
C GLY A 92 7.37 13.80 0.30
N VAL A 93 7.98 14.61 1.15
CA VAL A 93 7.32 15.33 2.24
C VAL A 93 7.59 16.82 2.14
N GLY A 94 6.71 17.65 2.68
CA GLY A 94 6.93 19.09 2.75
C GLY A 94 7.98 19.47 3.79
N ASN A 95 8.63 20.61 3.61
CA ASN A 95 9.48 21.21 4.62
C ASN A 95 8.61 21.96 5.65
N ASP A 96 7.76 21.19 6.35
CA ASP A 96 6.79 21.68 7.32
C ASP A 96 6.70 20.74 8.54
N LYS A 97 5.94 21.16 9.57
CA LYS A 97 5.79 20.39 10.81
C LYS A 97 5.21 18.99 10.59
N LEU A 98 4.33 18.82 9.59
CA LEU A 98 3.74 17.52 9.28
C LEU A 98 4.77 16.60 8.62
N GLY A 99 5.63 17.12 7.75
CA GLY A 99 6.74 16.38 7.15
C GLY A 99 7.78 15.95 8.18
N GLU A 100 8.13 16.84 9.10
CA GLU A 100 9.02 16.51 10.23
C GLU A 100 8.41 15.41 11.12
N MET A 101 7.14 15.56 11.47
CA MET A 101 6.40 14.57 12.25
C MET A 101 6.36 13.21 11.55
N TYR A 102 6.10 13.19 10.23
CA TYR A 102 6.05 11.97 9.44
C TYR A 102 7.39 11.22 9.46
N ARG A 103 8.48 11.93 9.12
CA ARG A 103 9.82 11.35 9.08
C ARG A 103 10.27 10.82 10.44
N LYS A 104 9.97 11.57 11.52
CA LYS A 104 10.25 11.14 12.90
C LYS A 104 9.52 9.82 13.21
N LYS A 105 8.22 9.74 12.91
CA LYS A 105 7.42 8.52 13.13
C LYS A 105 7.90 7.35 12.31
N LEU A 106 8.29 7.58 11.07
CA LEU A 106 8.85 6.56 10.20
C LEU A 106 10.15 5.99 10.80
N GLN A 107 11.05 6.84 11.27
CA GLN A 107 12.30 6.43 11.92
C GLN A 107 12.03 5.68 13.24
N GLU A 108 11.09 6.14 14.07
CA GLU A 108 10.64 5.45 15.28
C GLU A 108 10.11 4.04 15.00
N SER A 109 9.50 3.81 13.82
CA SER A 109 9.03 2.49 13.41
C SER A 109 10.16 1.54 12.96
N GLY A 110 11.40 2.03 12.84
CA GLY A 110 12.55 1.27 12.38
C GLY A 110 12.72 1.19 10.85
N VAL A 111 11.81 1.77 10.08
CA VAL A 111 11.93 1.87 8.62
C VAL A 111 13.05 2.85 8.27
N LYS A 112 13.94 2.48 7.34
CA LYS A 112 14.96 3.39 6.83
C LYS A 112 14.27 4.51 6.04
N ASP A 113 14.41 5.75 6.54
CA ASP A 113 13.81 6.94 5.95
C ASP A 113 14.68 7.48 4.80
N GLU A 114 14.18 7.40 3.59
CA GLU A 114 14.72 8.06 2.38
C GLU A 114 13.70 9.04 1.77
N CYS A 115 12.78 9.57 2.61
CA CYS A 115 11.90 10.65 2.19
C CYS A 115 12.69 11.95 2.00
N VAL A 116 12.37 12.68 0.93
CA VAL A 116 13.00 13.95 0.60
C VAL A 116 12.06 15.13 0.83
N TYR A 117 12.62 16.26 1.26
CA TYR A 117 11.85 17.50 1.38
C TYR A 117 11.61 18.11 0.00
N LYS A 118 10.37 18.55 -0.24
CA LYS A 118 9.95 19.24 -1.45
C LYS A 118 9.36 20.61 -1.11
N ASP A 119 9.41 21.52 -2.06
CA ASP A 119 8.84 22.87 -1.96
C ASP A 119 7.30 22.83 -2.18
N ALA A 120 6.63 22.18 -1.28
CA ALA A 120 5.17 22.06 -1.17
C ALA A 120 4.81 21.58 0.23
N VAL A 121 3.57 21.75 0.64
CA VAL A 121 3.09 21.21 1.94
C VAL A 121 3.03 19.69 1.90
N THR A 122 3.20 19.07 3.07
CA THR A 122 3.09 17.62 3.22
C THR A 122 1.70 17.14 2.82
N GLY A 123 1.65 16.02 2.10
CA GLY A 123 0.39 15.40 1.67
C GLY A 123 -0.46 14.98 2.87
N THR A 124 -1.77 15.14 2.74
CA THR A 124 -2.73 14.75 3.79
C THR A 124 -3.89 13.96 3.19
N SER A 125 -4.41 13.03 3.97
CA SER A 125 -5.70 12.40 3.72
C SER A 125 -6.68 12.89 4.79
N ILE A 126 -7.62 13.77 4.43
CA ILE A 126 -8.63 14.25 5.36
C ILE A 126 -9.77 13.24 5.39
N ILE A 127 -9.90 12.56 6.51
CA ILE A 127 -10.87 11.50 6.75
C ILE A 127 -11.97 12.05 7.65
N LEU A 128 -13.10 12.37 7.05
CA LEU A 128 -14.29 12.84 7.74
C LEU A 128 -15.16 11.64 8.10
N ILE A 129 -15.43 11.45 9.40
CA ILE A 129 -16.14 10.30 9.93
C ILE A 129 -17.53 10.75 10.37
N SER A 130 -18.56 10.33 9.63
CA SER A 130 -19.97 10.64 9.95
C SER A 130 -20.50 9.80 11.12
N ASP A 131 -21.67 10.18 11.67
CA ASP A 131 -22.25 9.56 12.86
C ASP A 131 -22.49 8.05 12.71
N ASP A 132 -22.81 7.60 11.49
CA ASP A 132 -22.97 6.18 11.13
C ASP A 132 -21.64 5.44 10.91
N LYS A 133 -20.50 6.11 11.21
CA LYS A 133 -19.12 5.60 11.07
C LYS A 133 -18.65 5.46 9.61
N GLU A 134 -19.39 6.01 8.64
CA GLU A 134 -18.93 6.07 7.27
C GLU A 134 -17.75 7.06 7.14
N ARG A 135 -16.79 6.72 6.28
CA ARG A 135 -15.56 7.52 6.05
C ARG A 135 -15.60 8.17 4.68
N THR A 136 -15.50 9.49 4.67
CA THR A 136 -15.34 10.28 3.45
C THR A 136 -13.90 10.78 3.40
N MET A 137 -13.12 10.29 2.44
CA MET A 137 -11.68 10.56 2.35
C MET A 137 -11.38 11.58 1.25
N ASN A 138 -10.61 12.60 1.60
CA ASN A 138 -10.24 13.68 0.70
C ASN A 138 -8.73 13.83 0.73
N THR A 139 -8.05 13.30 -0.29
CA THR A 139 -6.61 13.21 -0.31
C THR A 139 -5.99 14.31 -1.16
N TYR A 140 -5.14 15.11 -0.54
CA TYR A 140 -4.26 16.05 -1.20
C TYR A 140 -2.83 15.51 -1.16
N LEU A 141 -2.26 15.19 -2.31
CA LEU A 141 -0.94 14.57 -2.39
C LEU A 141 0.22 15.50 -1.98
N GLY A 142 0.02 16.82 -2.09
CA GLY A 142 1.03 17.80 -1.66
C GLY A 142 2.41 17.56 -2.26
N ALA A 143 3.41 17.55 -1.39
CA ALA A 143 4.82 17.33 -1.72
C ALA A 143 5.10 16.03 -2.47
N ASN A 144 4.26 14.99 -2.29
CA ASN A 144 4.41 13.72 -2.99
C ASN A 144 4.38 13.88 -4.51
N ARG A 145 3.60 14.84 -5.03
CA ARG A 145 3.50 15.10 -6.47
C ARG A 145 4.82 15.50 -7.13
N LEU A 146 5.76 15.98 -6.34
CA LEU A 146 7.06 16.49 -6.79
C LEU A 146 8.18 15.46 -6.62
N PHE A 147 7.88 14.27 -6.09
CA PHE A 147 8.85 13.20 -5.95
C PHE A 147 9.20 12.64 -7.33
N ASP A 148 10.49 12.67 -7.70
CA ASP A 148 10.95 12.39 -9.06
C ASP A 148 12.15 11.41 -9.08
N SER A 149 12.54 11.00 -10.24
CA SER A 149 13.69 10.12 -10.49
C SER A 149 15.02 10.64 -9.94
N SER A 150 15.21 11.96 -9.86
CA SER A 150 16.38 12.58 -9.24
C SER A 150 16.47 12.38 -7.72
N ASP A 151 15.36 12.06 -7.08
CA ASP A 151 15.26 11.87 -5.62
C ASP A 151 15.61 10.43 -5.19
N ILE A 152 15.74 9.52 -6.14
CA ILE A 152 16.02 8.11 -5.86
C ILE A 152 17.48 7.91 -5.46
N ASN A 153 17.69 7.33 -4.28
CA ASN A 153 18.99 6.82 -3.87
C ASN A 153 19.26 5.47 -4.54
N GLU A 154 19.94 5.50 -5.69
CA GLU A 154 20.19 4.29 -6.48
C GLU A 154 21.00 3.23 -5.75
N GLU A 155 21.97 3.62 -4.90
CA GLU A 155 22.75 2.66 -4.12
C GLU A 155 21.87 1.88 -3.14
N SER A 156 20.94 2.57 -2.49
CA SER A 156 20.00 1.94 -1.57
C SER A 156 19.03 1.01 -2.31
N ALA A 157 18.50 1.46 -3.45
CA ALA A 157 17.66 0.64 -4.30
C ALA A 157 18.41 -0.61 -4.79
N LYS A 158 19.66 -0.46 -5.28
CA LYS A 158 20.51 -1.57 -5.73
C LYS A 158 20.89 -2.56 -4.61
N LYS A 159 20.96 -2.14 -3.36
CA LYS A 159 21.25 -3.01 -2.20
C LYS A 159 20.03 -3.79 -1.71
N SER A 160 18.83 -3.41 -2.14
CA SER A 160 17.58 -4.07 -1.74
C SER A 160 17.24 -5.25 -2.67
N ASP A 161 16.49 -6.21 -2.17
CA ASP A 161 16.19 -7.47 -2.86
C ASP A 161 14.82 -7.46 -3.52
N ILE A 162 13.87 -6.71 -2.94
CA ILE A 162 12.50 -6.57 -3.45
C ILE A 162 12.18 -5.09 -3.57
N PHE A 163 11.60 -4.70 -4.70
CA PHE A 163 10.98 -3.41 -4.90
C PHE A 163 9.46 -3.53 -4.74
N TYR A 164 8.87 -2.69 -3.89
CA TYR A 164 7.42 -2.61 -3.66
C TYR A 164 6.90 -1.22 -3.96
N PHE A 165 5.84 -1.12 -4.75
CA PHE A 165 5.14 0.14 -5.04
C PHE A 165 3.66 -0.10 -5.29
N THR A 166 2.87 1.00 -5.30
CA THR A 166 1.42 0.95 -5.48
C THR A 166 0.97 1.76 -6.69
N GLY A 167 -0.23 1.47 -7.20
CA GLY A 167 -0.84 2.17 -8.33
C GLY A 167 -1.01 3.68 -8.11
N TYR A 168 -1.10 4.12 -6.86
CA TYR A 168 -1.14 5.55 -6.51
C TYR A 168 0.09 6.35 -6.99
N MET A 169 1.22 5.69 -7.25
CA MET A 169 2.41 6.36 -7.79
C MET A 169 2.30 6.72 -9.28
N TRP A 170 1.16 6.42 -9.91
CA TRP A 170 0.91 6.75 -11.31
C TRP A 170 0.17 8.08 -11.52
N ASP A 171 -0.27 8.74 -10.45
CA ASP A 171 -1.11 9.95 -10.53
C ASP A 171 -0.36 11.19 -11.04
N THR A 172 0.98 11.21 -10.99
CA THR A 172 1.80 12.33 -11.51
C THR A 172 3.00 11.85 -12.32
N GLU A 173 3.39 12.64 -13.33
CA GLU A 173 4.56 12.29 -14.17
C GLU A 173 5.88 12.18 -13.40
N PRO A 174 6.22 13.06 -12.41
CA PRO A 174 7.42 12.89 -11.62
C PRO A 174 7.46 11.53 -10.91
N GLN A 175 6.36 11.15 -10.25
CA GLN A 175 6.25 9.86 -9.56
C GLN A 175 6.39 8.68 -10.53
N GLN A 176 5.80 8.75 -11.72
CA GLN A 176 6.00 7.74 -12.75
C GLN A 176 7.46 7.59 -13.15
N ARG A 177 8.20 8.72 -13.31
CA ARG A 177 9.64 8.68 -13.61
C ARG A 177 10.45 8.04 -12.48
N ALA A 178 10.12 8.36 -11.22
CA ALA A 178 10.77 7.77 -10.05
C ALA A 178 10.58 6.25 -10.02
N VAL A 179 9.34 5.77 -10.17
CA VAL A 179 9.03 4.34 -10.20
C VAL A 179 9.71 3.65 -11.37
N LYS A 180 9.62 4.19 -12.59
CA LYS A 180 10.26 3.62 -13.79
C LYS A 180 11.76 3.44 -13.60
N LYS A 181 12.44 4.43 -13.02
CA LYS A 181 13.88 4.34 -12.72
C LYS A 181 14.21 3.13 -11.85
N VAL A 182 13.43 2.89 -10.79
CA VAL A 182 13.67 1.77 -9.89
C VAL A 182 13.24 0.43 -10.52
N LEU A 183 12.16 0.41 -11.31
CA LEU A 183 11.78 -0.76 -12.11
C LEU A 183 12.93 -1.22 -13.01
N ASP A 184 13.57 -0.29 -13.71
CA ASP A 184 14.70 -0.59 -14.61
C ASP A 184 15.92 -1.10 -13.81
N ILE A 185 16.23 -0.50 -12.65
CA ILE A 185 17.30 -0.99 -11.77
C ILE A 185 17.04 -2.44 -11.36
N PHE A 186 15.85 -2.75 -10.83
CA PHE A 186 15.54 -4.09 -10.35
C PHE A 186 15.45 -5.13 -11.46
N LYS A 187 14.90 -4.75 -12.61
CA LYS A 187 14.84 -5.63 -13.79
C LYS A 187 16.23 -5.98 -14.30
N ASN A 188 17.11 -5.00 -14.42
CA ASN A 188 18.48 -5.21 -14.90
C ASN A 188 19.33 -6.07 -13.94
N GLU A 189 19.05 -6.00 -12.63
CA GLU A 189 19.72 -6.83 -11.62
C GLU A 189 19.01 -8.16 -11.36
N GLY A 190 17.92 -8.46 -12.07
CA GLY A 190 17.15 -9.70 -11.91
C GLY A 190 16.51 -9.83 -10.52
N LYS A 191 16.15 -8.73 -9.86
CA LYS A 191 15.54 -8.68 -8.53
C LYS A 191 14.02 -8.71 -8.59
N THR A 192 13.40 -9.01 -7.46
CA THR A 192 11.95 -9.16 -7.36
C THR A 192 11.23 -7.81 -7.36
N ILE A 193 10.16 -7.70 -8.14
CA ILE A 193 9.32 -6.51 -8.22
C ILE A 193 7.90 -6.91 -7.81
N ALA A 194 7.38 -6.22 -6.79
CA ALA A 194 6.03 -6.41 -6.25
C ALA A 194 5.20 -5.14 -6.46
N PHE A 195 4.02 -5.28 -7.03
CA PHE A 195 3.12 -4.19 -7.37
C PHE A 195 1.74 -4.43 -6.75
N ASP A 196 1.21 -3.48 -5.98
CA ASP A 196 -0.20 -3.47 -5.54
C ASP A 196 -0.98 -2.44 -6.37
N LEU A 197 -2.06 -2.87 -7.02
CA LEU A 197 -2.91 -2.00 -7.83
C LEU A 197 -3.57 -0.89 -7.02
N ALA A 198 -3.87 -1.17 -5.76
CA ALA A 198 -4.26 -0.28 -4.67
C ALA A 198 -5.58 0.49 -4.82
N ASP A 199 -6.03 0.85 -6.02
CA ASP A 199 -7.21 1.68 -6.25
C ASP A 199 -7.91 1.35 -7.57
N PRO A 200 -9.23 1.00 -7.56
CA PRO A 200 -9.96 0.69 -8.78
C PRO A 200 -10.07 1.89 -9.75
N PHE A 201 -10.06 3.14 -9.25
CA PHE A 201 -10.09 4.32 -10.10
C PHE A 201 -8.74 4.56 -10.78
N ALA A 202 -7.62 4.33 -10.09
CA ALA A 202 -6.29 4.35 -10.70
C ALA A 202 -6.20 3.26 -11.79
N VAL A 203 -6.67 2.03 -11.51
CA VAL A 203 -6.73 0.96 -12.49
C VAL A 203 -7.57 1.37 -13.71
N GLY A 204 -8.73 1.99 -13.50
CA GLY A 204 -9.59 2.46 -14.60
C GLY A 204 -8.91 3.50 -15.49
N ARG A 205 -8.20 4.46 -14.89
CA ARG A 205 -7.45 5.50 -15.62
C ARG A 205 -6.23 4.97 -16.39
N TYR A 206 -5.50 4.01 -15.78
CA TYR A 206 -4.19 3.56 -16.28
C TYR A 206 -4.17 2.09 -16.70
N ARG A 207 -5.32 1.52 -17.03
CA ARG A 207 -5.53 0.10 -17.31
C ARG A 207 -4.47 -0.49 -18.25
N GLN A 208 -4.26 0.11 -19.41
CA GLN A 208 -3.30 -0.41 -20.40
C GLN A 208 -1.86 -0.31 -19.90
N THR A 209 -1.53 0.76 -19.22
CA THR A 209 -0.20 0.95 -18.61
C THR A 209 0.05 -0.10 -17.54
N PHE A 210 -0.93 -0.36 -16.66
CA PHE A 210 -0.78 -1.36 -15.61
C PHE A 210 -0.65 -2.78 -16.17
N LEU A 211 -1.41 -3.12 -17.21
CA LEU A 211 -1.23 -4.40 -17.92
C LEU A 211 0.18 -4.55 -18.51
N SER A 212 0.73 -3.48 -19.10
CA SER A 212 2.11 -3.48 -19.61
C SER A 212 3.14 -3.61 -18.49
N LEU A 213 3.00 -2.84 -17.38
CA LEU A 213 3.88 -2.92 -16.22
C LEU A 213 3.91 -4.33 -15.61
N ILE A 214 2.72 -4.93 -15.43
CA ILE A 214 2.59 -6.28 -14.89
C ILE A 214 3.36 -7.27 -15.76
N LYS A 215 3.13 -7.22 -17.06
CA LYS A 215 3.75 -8.14 -18.02
C LYS A 215 5.27 -7.97 -18.16
N GLU A 216 5.73 -6.72 -18.10
CA GLU A 216 7.12 -6.40 -18.42
C GLU A 216 8.05 -6.45 -17.19
N TYR A 217 7.52 -6.12 -15.99
CA TYR A 217 8.35 -5.89 -14.81
C TYR A 217 8.00 -6.76 -13.62
N CYS A 218 6.70 -7.04 -13.37
CA CYS A 218 6.27 -7.52 -12.07
C CYS A 218 6.42 -9.03 -11.89
N ASP A 219 6.93 -9.42 -10.73
CA ASP A 219 6.97 -10.82 -10.28
C ASP A 219 5.78 -11.17 -9.38
N ILE A 220 5.34 -10.20 -8.57
CA ILE A 220 4.24 -10.34 -7.61
C ILE A 220 3.27 -9.19 -7.84
N VAL A 221 2.00 -9.49 -8.02
CA VAL A 221 0.95 -8.48 -8.20
C VAL A 221 -0.19 -8.71 -7.22
N PHE A 222 -0.58 -7.66 -6.51
CA PHE A 222 -1.73 -7.65 -5.62
C PHE A 222 -2.86 -6.83 -6.22
N ALA A 223 -4.06 -7.34 -6.09
CA ALA A 223 -5.31 -6.63 -6.40
C ALA A 223 -6.39 -7.03 -5.41
N ASN A 224 -7.39 -6.17 -5.19
CA ASN A 224 -8.68 -6.63 -4.68
C ASN A 224 -9.61 -7.00 -5.84
N SER A 225 -10.79 -7.55 -5.54
CA SER A 225 -11.75 -8.00 -6.56
C SER A 225 -12.25 -6.86 -7.47
N GLU A 226 -12.39 -5.64 -6.94
CA GLU A 226 -12.80 -4.49 -7.74
C GLU A 226 -11.67 -3.99 -8.65
N GLU A 227 -10.46 -3.89 -8.14
CA GLU A 227 -9.27 -3.56 -8.95
C GLU A 227 -9.07 -4.56 -10.07
N ALA A 228 -9.18 -5.87 -9.76
CA ALA A 228 -9.08 -6.94 -10.75
C ALA A 228 -10.23 -6.87 -11.77
N ARG A 229 -11.45 -6.52 -11.33
CA ARG A 229 -12.60 -6.29 -12.22
C ARG A 229 -12.34 -5.16 -13.21
N PHE A 230 -11.85 -4.02 -12.75
CA PHE A 230 -11.49 -2.90 -13.63
C PHE A 230 -10.35 -3.26 -14.59
N LEU A 231 -9.39 -4.08 -14.15
CA LEU A 231 -8.25 -4.47 -14.97
C LEU A 231 -8.66 -5.44 -16.10
N PHE A 232 -9.52 -6.42 -15.81
CA PHE A 232 -9.86 -7.50 -16.73
C PHE A 232 -11.29 -7.45 -17.30
N ASP A 233 -12.10 -6.49 -16.84
CA ASP A 233 -13.52 -6.38 -17.20
C ASP A 233 -14.29 -7.69 -16.91
N ASN A 234 -14.06 -8.25 -15.73
CA ASN A 234 -14.64 -9.52 -15.31
C ASN A 234 -14.98 -9.48 -13.82
N TYR A 235 -16.21 -9.85 -13.45
CA TYR A 235 -16.71 -9.86 -12.08
C TYR A 235 -16.28 -11.10 -11.26
N ASP A 236 -15.72 -12.11 -11.89
CA ASP A 236 -15.24 -13.31 -11.20
C ASP A 236 -13.79 -13.13 -10.77
N ALA A 237 -13.58 -12.99 -9.46
CA ALA A 237 -12.26 -12.81 -8.88
C ALA A 237 -11.30 -14.00 -9.13
N TYR A 238 -11.84 -15.23 -9.25
CA TYR A 238 -11.03 -16.41 -9.59
C TYR A 238 -10.52 -16.33 -11.03
N GLU A 239 -11.38 -16.00 -12.00
CA GLU A 239 -10.97 -15.86 -13.39
C GLU A 239 -10.07 -14.63 -13.60
N CYS A 240 -10.27 -13.54 -12.82
CA CYS A 240 -9.34 -12.42 -12.80
C CYS A 240 -7.94 -12.84 -12.30
N CYS A 241 -7.87 -13.60 -11.20
CA CYS A 241 -6.61 -14.11 -10.66
C CYS A 241 -5.89 -15.00 -11.68
N LYS A 242 -6.61 -15.89 -12.34
CA LYS A 242 -6.10 -16.75 -13.41
C LYS A 242 -5.59 -15.95 -14.62
N SER A 243 -6.29 -14.87 -14.97
CA SER A 243 -5.88 -13.99 -16.08
C SER A 243 -4.63 -13.19 -15.71
N MET A 244 -4.54 -12.66 -14.49
CA MET A 244 -3.36 -11.96 -13.99
C MET A 244 -2.15 -12.89 -13.87
N GLY A 245 -2.34 -14.16 -13.45
CA GLY A 245 -1.29 -15.18 -13.38
C GLY A 245 -0.75 -15.65 -14.75
N LYS A 246 -1.36 -15.21 -15.85
CA LYS A 246 -0.77 -15.38 -17.21
C LYS A 246 0.21 -14.24 -17.55
N LEU A 247 0.15 -13.14 -16.82
CA LEU A 247 0.96 -11.94 -17.06
C LEU A 247 2.19 -11.88 -16.15
N CYS A 248 2.10 -12.42 -14.93
CA CYS A 248 3.19 -12.39 -13.93
C CYS A 248 3.30 -13.76 -13.22
N PRO A 249 4.48 -14.04 -12.60
CA PRO A 249 4.73 -15.30 -11.89
C PRO A 249 3.78 -15.55 -10.71
N ILE A 250 3.48 -14.52 -9.90
CA ILE A 250 2.60 -14.62 -8.74
C ILE A 250 1.54 -13.52 -8.82
N ALA A 251 0.27 -13.92 -8.85
CA ALA A 251 -0.86 -13.01 -8.87
C ALA A 251 -1.79 -13.26 -7.70
N ILE A 252 -2.17 -12.21 -6.98
CA ILE A 252 -3.02 -12.27 -5.80
C ILE A 252 -4.28 -11.44 -6.04
N VAL A 253 -5.48 -12.03 -5.84
CA VAL A 253 -6.76 -11.31 -5.84
C VAL A 253 -7.46 -11.50 -4.50
N LYS A 254 -7.47 -10.43 -3.71
CA LYS A 254 -8.19 -10.33 -2.42
C LYS A 254 -9.69 -10.21 -2.70
N ASN A 255 -10.53 -11.04 -2.07
CA ASN A 255 -11.98 -11.10 -2.33
C ASN A 255 -12.84 -10.88 -1.07
N GLY A 256 -12.38 -9.98 -0.21
CA GLY A 256 -13.07 -9.59 1.02
C GLY A 256 -13.43 -10.80 1.89
N LYS A 257 -14.68 -10.90 2.31
CA LYS A 257 -15.19 -12.00 3.17
C LYS A 257 -15.05 -13.39 2.55
N LYS A 258 -14.77 -13.50 1.26
CA LYS A 258 -14.57 -14.77 0.55
C LYS A 258 -13.11 -15.24 0.56
N GLY A 259 -12.23 -14.52 1.26
CA GLY A 259 -10.79 -14.81 1.32
C GLY A 259 -10.03 -14.26 0.11
N SER A 260 -9.11 -15.01 -0.45
CA SER A 260 -8.34 -14.59 -1.63
C SER A 260 -7.94 -15.76 -2.52
N TYR A 261 -7.53 -15.44 -3.75
CA TYR A 261 -6.97 -16.37 -4.72
C TYR A 261 -5.54 -15.98 -5.01
N ILE A 262 -4.63 -16.97 -5.08
CA ILE A 262 -3.24 -16.78 -5.46
C ILE A 262 -2.91 -17.69 -6.61
N SER A 263 -2.46 -17.12 -7.72
CA SER A 263 -1.95 -17.89 -8.87
C SER A 263 -0.42 -17.95 -8.80
N LYS A 264 0.14 -19.15 -8.86
CA LYS A 264 1.57 -19.40 -9.06
C LYS A 264 1.74 -20.63 -9.96
N ASP A 265 2.60 -20.54 -10.97
CA ASP A 265 2.89 -21.62 -11.91
C ASP A 265 1.61 -22.24 -12.51
N ARG A 266 0.60 -21.41 -12.82
CA ARG A 266 -0.74 -21.78 -13.31
C ARG A 266 -1.61 -22.56 -12.33
N THR A 267 -1.14 -22.82 -11.12
CA THR A 267 -1.94 -23.36 -10.02
C THR A 267 -2.58 -22.23 -9.26
N ILE A 268 -3.87 -22.36 -8.91
CA ILE A 268 -4.57 -21.37 -8.10
C ILE A 268 -4.85 -21.96 -6.72
N TYR A 269 -4.32 -21.25 -5.72
CA TYR A 269 -4.53 -21.53 -4.32
C TYR A 269 -5.69 -20.67 -3.81
N ARG A 270 -6.61 -21.27 -3.07
CA ARG A 270 -7.71 -20.56 -2.41
C ARG A 270 -7.33 -20.38 -0.94
N ILE A 271 -7.18 -19.15 -0.53
CA ILE A 271 -6.84 -18.80 0.85
C ILE A 271 -8.13 -18.38 1.59
N PRO A 272 -8.47 -19.04 2.68
CA PRO A 272 -9.67 -18.70 3.46
C PRO A 272 -9.50 -17.33 4.14
N LEU A 273 -10.64 -16.69 4.45
CA LEU A 273 -10.65 -15.54 5.34
C LEU A 273 -10.21 -15.97 6.73
N TYR A 274 -9.27 -15.24 7.31
CA TYR A 274 -8.94 -15.34 8.72
C TYR A 274 -9.61 -14.21 9.52
N GLY A 275 -10.12 -14.51 10.71
CA GLY A 275 -10.67 -13.52 11.63
C GLY A 275 -12.19 -13.34 11.55
N ASN A 276 -12.68 -12.25 12.17
CA ASN A 276 -14.10 -11.97 12.29
C ASN A 276 -14.66 -11.36 11.00
N SER A 277 -15.90 -11.74 10.67
CA SER A 277 -16.64 -11.19 9.52
C SER A 277 -17.14 -9.75 9.74
N ASN A 278 -17.04 -9.20 10.95
CA ASN A 278 -17.49 -7.85 11.32
C ASN A 278 -16.28 -6.97 11.63
N PRO A 279 -15.73 -6.26 10.63
CA PRO A 279 -14.58 -5.38 10.82
C PRO A 279 -14.99 -4.14 11.63
N VAL A 280 -14.05 -3.65 12.46
CA VAL A 280 -14.14 -2.33 13.12
C VAL A 280 -13.75 -1.24 12.13
N ASP A 281 -12.67 -1.48 11.36
CA ASP A 281 -12.14 -0.57 10.36
C ASP A 281 -11.37 -1.35 9.29
N THR A 282 -11.66 -1.14 8.02
CA THR A 282 -10.99 -1.86 6.91
C THR A 282 -9.75 -1.13 6.38
N THR A 283 -9.40 0.02 6.95
CA THR A 283 -8.21 0.79 6.54
C THR A 283 -6.94 -0.03 6.74
N GLY A 284 -6.10 -0.07 5.71
CA GLY A 284 -4.84 -0.80 5.75
C GLY A 284 -4.94 -2.32 5.62
N ALA A 285 -6.15 -2.90 5.44
CA ALA A 285 -6.31 -4.34 5.28
C ALA A 285 -5.52 -4.87 4.05
N GLY A 286 -5.58 -4.15 2.93
CA GLY A 286 -4.83 -4.46 1.72
C GLY A 286 -3.32 -4.36 1.94
N ASP A 287 -2.87 -3.27 2.57
CA ASP A 287 -1.47 -3.00 2.86
C ASP A 287 -0.88 -4.07 3.79
N THR A 288 -1.65 -4.43 4.81
CA THR A 288 -1.27 -5.46 5.79
C THR A 288 -1.29 -6.86 5.17
N TYR A 289 -2.22 -7.14 4.25
CA TYR A 289 -2.22 -8.38 3.47
C TYR A 289 -0.94 -8.48 2.63
N ALA A 290 -0.58 -7.42 1.90
CA ALA A 290 0.64 -7.37 1.11
C ALA A 290 1.89 -7.56 1.99
N ALA A 291 1.95 -6.91 3.15
CA ALA A 291 3.03 -7.08 4.12
C ALA A 291 3.16 -8.54 4.61
N GLY A 292 2.04 -9.17 4.98
CA GLY A 292 2.04 -10.57 5.44
C GLY A 292 2.49 -11.55 4.36
N PHE A 293 2.03 -11.34 3.12
CA PHE A 293 2.46 -12.16 2.00
C PHE A 293 3.96 -12.01 1.72
N LEU A 294 4.44 -10.76 1.62
CA LEU A 294 5.85 -10.47 1.37
C LEU A 294 6.75 -10.96 2.51
N TYR A 295 6.29 -10.89 3.77
CA TYR A 295 6.97 -11.49 4.91
C TYR A 295 7.18 -13.00 4.70
N GLY A 296 6.10 -13.74 4.42
CA GLY A 296 6.19 -15.19 4.17
C GLY A 296 7.08 -15.52 2.96
N TYR A 297 6.97 -14.72 1.90
CA TYR A 297 7.79 -14.86 0.70
C TYR A 297 9.29 -14.69 0.98
N VAL A 298 9.68 -13.64 1.75
CA VAL A 298 11.06 -13.40 2.18
C VAL A 298 11.58 -14.53 3.08
N LYS A 299 10.70 -15.13 3.92
CA LYS A 299 11.07 -16.28 4.78
C LYS A 299 11.17 -17.59 3.99
N GLY A 300 10.82 -17.61 2.72
CA GLY A 300 10.88 -18.82 1.87
C GLY A 300 9.76 -19.82 2.13
N TYR A 301 8.65 -19.38 2.71
CA TYR A 301 7.49 -20.25 2.90
C TYR A 301 6.80 -20.55 1.57
N ASP A 302 6.06 -21.65 1.52
CA ASP A 302 5.22 -21.98 0.38
C ASP A 302 4.09 -20.94 0.20
N ILE A 303 3.50 -20.91 -0.99
CA ILE A 303 2.51 -19.90 -1.38
C ILE A 303 1.25 -19.92 -0.51
N GLU A 304 0.83 -21.10 -0.09
CA GLU A 304 -0.36 -21.25 0.75
C GLU A 304 -0.09 -20.68 2.14
N THR A 305 1.07 -20.97 2.71
CA THR A 305 1.55 -20.41 3.98
C THR A 305 1.68 -18.88 3.90
N CYS A 306 2.28 -18.33 2.81
CA CYS A 306 2.33 -16.88 2.58
C CYS A 306 0.93 -16.26 2.57
N GLY A 307 0.00 -16.87 1.86
CA GLY A 307 -1.39 -16.43 1.80
C GLY A 307 -2.11 -16.49 3.15
N ASN A 308 -1.90 -17.56 3.92
CA ASN A 308 -2.49 -17.72 5.26
C ASN A 308 -1.96 -16.66 6.24
N ILE A 309 -0.66 -16.36 6.22
CA ILE A 309 -0.07 -15.26 7.01
C ILE A 309 -0.68 -13.91 6.60
N ALA A 310 -0.79 -13.66 5.30
CA ALA A 310 -1.39 -12.45 4.76
C ALA A 310 -2.85 -12.27 5.21
N SER A 311 -3.66 -13.34 5.10
CA SER A 311 -5.05 -13.34 5.54
C SER A 311 -5.18 -13.15 7.06
N TYR A 312 -4.28 -13.78 7.85
CA TYR A 312 -4.24 -13.61 9.30
C TYR A 312 -3.97 -12.16 9.67
N LEU A 313 -2.90 -11.55 9.15
CA LEU A 313 -2.56 -10.17 9.47
C LEU A 313 -3.65 -9.18 9.03
N ALA A 314 -4.22 -9.38 7.84
CA ALA A 314 -5.35 -8.56 7.37
C ALA A 314 -6.58 -8.71 8.28
N GLY A 315 -6.85 -9.91 8.81
CA GLY A 315 -7.91 -10.16 9.79
C GLY A 315 -7.68 -9.48 11.13
N GLU A 316 -6.43 -9.43 11.60
CA GLU A 316 -6.06 -8.75 12.86
C GLU A 316 -6.19 -7.23 12.73
N ILE A 317 -5.71 -6.62 11.61
CA ILE A 317 -5.75 -5.15 11.47
C ILE A 317 -7.16 -4.61 11.41
N ILE A 318 -8.10 -5.29 10.76
CA ILE A 318 -9.49 -4.83 10.65
C ILE A 318 -10.28 -4.94 11.97
N SER A 319 -9.71 -5.53 13.02
CA SER A 319 -10.33 -5.62 14.34
C SER A 319 -10.14 -4.36 15.20
N GLN A 320 -9.40 -3.37 14.71
CA GLN A 320 -9.09 -2.10 15.38
C GLN A 320 -9.31 -0.89 14.47
N LEU A 321 -9.11 0.32 15.01
CA LEU A 321 -9.08 1.57 14.24
C LEU A 321 -7.67 1.85 13.71
N GLY A 322 -7.55 2.25 12.44
CA GLY A 322 -6.32 2.66 11.79
C GLY A 322 -5.55 1.51 11.13
N ALA A 323 -4.52 1.87 10.36
CA ALA A 323 -3.79 0.98 9.47
C ALA A 323 -2.50 0.39 10.06
N GLN A 324 -2.18 0.67 11.32
CA GLN A 324 -0.96 0.21 11.98
C GLN A 324 -1.28 -0.51 13.28
N PHE A 325 -0.59 -1.61 13.55
CA PHE A 325 -0.77 -2.39 14.77
C PHE A 325 -0.29 -1.66 16.02
N SER A 326 -1.02 -1.82 17.13
CA SER A 326 -0.52 -1.47 18.46
C SER A 326 0.59 -2.43 18.89
N GLN A 327 1.40 -2.03 19.90
CA GLN A 327 2.47 -2.88 20.40
C GLN A 327 1.94 -4.21 20.95
N ASP A 328 0.82 -4.19 21.67
CA ASP A 328 0.20 -5.40 22.23
C ASP A 328 -0.26 -6.40 21.15
N GLN A 329 -0.74 -5.88 20.01
CA GLN A 329 -1.10 -6.73 18.87
C GLN A 329 0.14 -7.27 18.18
N LEU A 330 1.18 -6.46 17.99
CA LEU A 330 2.45 -6.91 17.43
C LEU A 330 3.07 -8.04 18.25
N ASP A 331 3.02 -7.94 19.57
CA ASP A 331 3.54 -8.98 20.47
C ASP A 331 2.76 -10.30 20.32
N LYS A 332 1.43 -10.23 20.20
CA LYS A 332 0.59 -11.40 19.92
C LYS A 332 0.89 -12.01 18.55
N ILE A 333 1.00 -11.16 17.52
CA ILE A 333 1.32 -11.57 16.15
C ILE A 333 2.69 -12.24 16.10
N LYS A 334 3.71 -11.62 16.68
CA LYS A 334 5.07 -12.16 16.73
C LYS A 334 5.10 -13.52 17.43
N LYS A 335 4.43 -13.64 18.57
CA LYS A 335 4.30 -14.92 19.28
C LYS A 335 3.64 -15.99 18.42
N LYS A 336 2.58 -15.66 17.70
CA LYS A 336 1.86 -16.62 16.84
C LYS A 336 2.65 -17.02 15.60
N LEU A 337 3.42 -16.10 15.03
CA LEU A 337 4.29 -16.37 13.86
C LEU A 337 5.69 -16.85 14.27
N GLU A 338 5.96 -17.08 15.56
CA GLU A 338 7.24 -17.50 16.11
C GLU A 338 8.42 -16.56 15.72
N ILE A 339 8.12 -15.26 15.59
CA ILE A 339 9.13 -14.23 15.29
C ILE A 339 9.86 -13.87 16.58
N LYS A 340 11.20 -14.01 16.56
CA LYS A 340 12.08 -13.66 17.67
C LYS A 340 12.44 -12.17 17.66
#